data_3168420a063857747373017580bff134
#
_entry.id   3168420a063857747373017580bff134
#
_cell.length_a   1.000
_cell.length_b   1.000
_cell.length_c   1.000
_cell.angle_alpha   90.00
_cell.angle_beta   90.00
_cell.angle_gamma   90.00
#
_symmetry.space_group_name_H-M   'P 1'
#
loop_
_entity.id
_entity.type
_entity.pdbx_description
1 polymer ?
#
loop_
_entity_poly.entity_id
_entity_poly.type
_entity_poly.pdbx_seq_one_letter_code
_entity_poly.pdbx_strand_id
1 'polypeptide(L)'
;MSFYKILSIIGISSLLVVGGCSKKEDPPNNNTAIGFEEDEKGKGSTINTGDSYGFTDFDLTIKKDDKKIEVDYEGVKPGDAEYLNEFQEVNQKGNEAINSMHPMFIEILIDSKTTQEQAIDKILQWYGLDDYDEFDLDVTFSDNTTLEIDEKK
;
A
#
# COMPACT_ATOMS: atom_id res chain seq x y z
N MET A 1 35.29 -2.78 35.61
CA MET A 1 35.46 -4.23 35.56
C MET A 1 34.52 -4.76 34.54
N SER A 2 34.94 -5.13 33.54
CA SER A 2 35.51 -6.10 32.58
C SER A 2 34.51 -6.21 31.43
N PHE A 3 34.80 -5.71 30.31
CA PHE A 3 35.44 -6.21 29.07
C PHE A 3 35.04 -7.65 28.69
N TYR A 4 34.31 -7.81 27.56
CA TYR A 4 34.65 -8.81 26.55
C TYR A 4 34.24 -8.35 25.15
N LYS A 5 35.26 -7.98 24.38
CA LYS A 5 35.26 -7.93 22.91
C LYS A 5 35.42 -9.35 22.41
N ILE A 6 34.59 -9.78 21.47
CA ILE A 6 34.95 -10.92 20.60
C ILE A 6 34.77 -10.47 19.15
N LEU A 7 35.91 -10.24 18.51
CA LEU A 7 36.10 -10.23 17.07
C LEU A 7 36.12 -11.70 16.59
N SER A 8 35.41 -12.00 15.52
CA SER A 8 35.74 -13.18 14.70
C SER A 8 35.56 -12.81 13.23
N ILE A 9 36.72 -12.78 12.58
CA ILE A 9 37.00 -12.62 11.15
C ILE A 9 37.07 -14.05 10.55
N ILE A 10 36.91 -14.13 9.20
CA ILE A 10 37.22 -15.24 8.28
C ILE A 10 35.93 -15.92 7.77
N GLY A 11 35.64 -16.07 6.49
CA GLY A 11 36.54 -16.22 5.37
C GLY A 11 35.86 -16.14 4.02
N ILE A 12 36.62 -15.72 3.08
CA ILE A 12 36.37 -15.63 1.65
C ILE A 12 36.36 -17.05 1.07
N SER A 13 35.34 -17.36 0.25
CA SER A 13 35.46 -18.46 -0.72
C SER A 13 34.74 -18.09 -2.02
N SER A 14 35.56 -17.69 -2.97
CA SER A 14 35.23 -17.56 -4.39
C SER A 14 35.08 -18.95 -4.99
N LEU A 15 33.95 -19.23 -5.65
CA LEU A 15 33.86 -20.28 -6.64
C LEU A 15 33.10 -19.78 -7.86
N LEU A 16 33.88 -19.45 -8.89
CA LEU A 16 33.45 -19.32 -10.27
C LEU A 16 33.15 -20.71 -10.81
N VAL A 17 31.92 -20.93 -11.24
CA VAL A 17 31.60 -22.04 -12.15
C VAL A 17 30.92 -21.46 -13.37
N VAL A 18 31.68 -21.50 -14.46
CA VAL A 18 31.24 -21.22 -15.82
C VAL A 18 30.65 -22.51 -16.39
N GLY A 19 29.54 -22.41 -17.08
CA GLY A 19 29.21 -23.36 -18.13
C GLY A 19 27.83 -23.99 -18.09
N GLY A 20 27.10 -23.80 -19.19
CA GLY A 20 26.09 -24.77 -19.62
C GLY A 20 24.78 -24.18 -20.11
N CYS A 21 24.70 -23.79 -21.38
CA CYS A 21 23.43 -23.69 -22.12
C CYS A 21 22.69 -25.02 -22.08
N SER A 22 21.48 -25.05 -21.59
CA SER A 22 20.52 -26.10 -21.90
C SER A 22 19.12 -25.51 -21.92
N LYS A 23 18.52 -25.47 -23.10
CA LYS A 23 17.09 -25.19 -23.27
C LYS A 23 16.31 -26.29 -22.60
N LYS A 24 15.49 -25.95 -21.63
CA LYS A 24 14.35 -26.77 -21.20
C LYS A 24 13.12 -25.88 -21.18
N GLU A 25 12.10 -26.35 -21.84
CA GLU A 25 10.76 -25.77 -21.88
C GLU A 25 10.18 -25.76 -20.46
N ASP A 26 9.76 -24.58 -19.97
CA ASP A 26 9.10 -24.42 -18.70
C ASP A 26 7.59 -24.68 -18.82
N PRO A 27 6.98 -25.37 -17.85
CA PRO A 27 5.53 -25.48 -17.76
C PRO A 27 4.90 -24.12 -17.39
N PRO A 28 3.64 -23.86 -17.77
CA PRO A 28 3.02 -22.56 -17.53
C PRO A 28 2.85 -22.31 -16.01
N ASN A 29 3.67 -21.39 -15.50
CA ASN A 29 3.55 -20.94 -14.13
C ASN A 29 2.58 -19.75 -14.09
N ASN A 30 1.36 -20.00 -13.58
CA ASN A 30 0.37 -18.99 -13.26
C ASN A 30 0.76 -18.26 -11.96
N ASN A 31 1.86 -17.52 -11.98
CA ASN A 31 2.11 -16.49 -11.01
C ASN A 31 1.97 -15.15 -11.72
N THR A 32 0.85 -14.47 -11.50
CA THR A 32 0.69 -13.07 -11.85
C THR A 32 1.62 -12.27 -10.95
N ALA A 33 2.90 -12.22 -11.30
CA ALA A 33 3.81 -11.25 -10.76
C ALA A 33 3.34 -9.88 -11.26
N ILE A 34 3.04 -8.98 -10.34
CA ILE A 34 2.84 -7.57 -10.64
C ILE A 34 4.16 -7.07 -11.24
N GLY A 35 4.19 -6.97 -12.57
CA GLY A 35 5.37 -6.53 -13.29
C GLY A 35 5.51 -5.03 -13.17
N PHE A 36 6.57 -4.58 -12.51
CA PHE A 36 7.01 -3.20 -12.61
C PHE A 36 7.73 -3.04 -13.95
N GLU A 37 7.13 -2.39 -14.91
CA GLU A 37 7.82 -1.97 -16.13
C GLU A 37 8.51 -0.63 -15.86
N GLU A 38 9.83 -0.64 -15.76
CA GLU A 38 10.65 0.57 -15.76
C GLU A 38 10.71 1.15 -17.19
N ASP A 39 10.01 2.26 -17.41
CA ASP A 39 10.12 3.02 -18.65
C ASP A 39 11.37 3.91 -18.60
N GLU A 40 12.31 3.72 -19.51
CA GLU A 40 13.64 4.39 -19.61
C GLU A 40 13.59 5.91 -19.89
N LYS A 41 12.52 6.62 -19.56
CA LYS A 41 12.36 8.05 -19.82
C LYS A 41 11.92 8.88 -18.62
N GLY A 42 12.32 8.52 -17.39
CA GLY A 42 12.12 9.42 -16.26
C GLY A 42 10.68 9.79 -15.93
N LYS A 43 9.71 9.00 -16.40
CA LYS A 43 8.35 8.95 -15.88
C LYS A 43 8.28 7.79 -14.92
N GLY A 44 8.02 8.09 -13.65
CA GLY A 44 7.86 7.11 -12.61
C GLY A 44 6.97 5.94 -13.05
N SER A 45 7.35 4.74 -12.62
CA SER A 45 6.62 3.51 -12.85
C SER A 45 5.17 3.71 -12.43
N THR A 46 4.26 3.71 -13.40
CA THR A 46 2.83 3.75 -13.12
C THR A 46 2.46 2.35 -12.65
N ILE A 47 2.16 2.18 -11.37
CA ILE A 47 1.44 0.99 -10.92
C ILE A 47 0.08 1.07 -11.62
N ASN A 48 -0.10 0.25 -12.66
CA ASN A 48 -1.39 0.12 -13.31
C ASN A 48 -2.29 -0.69 -12.39
N THR A 49 -2.93 -0.01 -11.45
CA THR A 49 -3.80 -0.59 -10.45
C THR A 49 -5.23 -0.78 -10.96
N GLY A 50 -5.43 -0.74 -12.29
CA GLY A 50 -6.76 -0.94 -12.86
C GLY A 50 -7.49 -2.08 -12.17
N ASP A 51 -8.66 -1.80 -11.59
CA ASP A 51 -9.59 -2.70 -10.89
C ASP A 51 -9.03 -3.58 -9.75
N SER A 52 -7.74 -3.42 -9.39
CA SER A 52 -7.04 -4.35 -8.47
C SER A 52 -7.57 -4.30 -7.04
N TYR A 53 -8.16 -3.18 -6.62
CA TYR A 53 -8.68 -3.03 -5.25
C TYR A 53 -10.20 -3.19 -5.17
N GLY A 54 -10.91 -3.26 -6.31
CA GLY A 54 -12.38 -3.32 -6.36
C GLY A 54 -13.06 -1.96 -6.22
N PHE A 55 -12.29 -0.86 -6.13
CA PHE A 55 -12.80 0.52 -6.12
C PHE A 55 -11.98 1.40 -7.08
N THR A 56 -12.60 2.50 -7.54
CA THR A 56 -11.99 3.49 -8.44
C THR A 56 -11.54 4.74 -7.70
N ASP A 57 -12.21 5.05 -6.59
CA ASP A 57 -11.92 6.22 -5.77
C ASP A 57 -11.99 5.84 -4.29
N PHE A 58 -11.08 6.38 -3.50
CA PHE A 58 -11.01 6.16 -2.06
C PHE A 58 -10.49 7.43 -1.39
N ASP A 59 -11.36 8.11 -0.67
CA ASP A 59 -11.05 9.31 0.10
C ASP A 59 -11.33 9.03 1.57
N LEU A 60 -10.33 9.22 2.43
CA LEU A 60 -10.40 8.96 3.86
C LEU A 60 -9.79 10.12 4.65
N THR A 61 -10.52 10.63 5.61
CA THR A 61 -10.01 11.50 6.66
C THR A 61 -10.33 10.94 8.04
N ILE A 62 -9.30 10.72 8.86
CA ILE A 62 -9.45 10.39 10.27
C ILE A 62 -8.78 11.48 11.10
N LYS A 63 -9.48 12.02 12.11
CA LYS A 63 -8.91 12.95 13.09
C LYS A 63 -8.98 12.36 14.48
N LYS A 64 -7.90 12.52 15.25
CA LYS A 64 -7.79 12.14 16.65
C LYS A 64 -6.69 12.95 17.34
N ASP A 65 -6.98 13.53 18.52
CA ASP A 65 -6.00 14.23 19.35
C ASP A 65 -5.19 15.30 18.59
N ASP A 66 -5.85 16.17 17.82
CA ASP A 66 -5.26 17.21 16.96
C ASP A 66 -4.35 16.69 15.84
N LYS A 67 -4.35 15.39 15.56
CA LYS A 67 -3.65 14.76 14.44
C LYS A 67 -4.63 14.20 13.43
N LYS A 68 -4.16 14.06 12.19
CA LYS A 68 -4.97 13.51 11.11
C LYS A 68 -4.23 12.47 10.27
N ILE A 69 -5.03 11.62 9.64
CA ILE A 69 -4.65 10.74 8.54
C ILE A 69 -5.53 11.16 7.36
N GLU A 70 -4.93 11.33 6.18
CA GLU A 70 -5.63 11.57 4.93
C GLU A 70 -5.11 10.60 3.87
N VAL A 71 -6.04 10.02 3.14
CA VAL A 71 -5.79 9.13 1.99
C VAL A 71 -6.66 9.62 0.86
N ASP A 72 -6.08 10.04 -0.23
CA ASP A 72 -6.77 10.39 -1.47
C ASP A 72 -6.22 9.54 -2.61
N TYR A 73 -7.08 8.76 -3.24
CA TYR A 73 -6.74 7.88 -4.33
C TYR A 73 -7.81 7.91 -5.42
N GLU A 74 -7.43 8.36 -6.61
CA GLU A 74 -8.22 8.26 -7.84
C GLU A 74 -7.55 7.26 -8.80
N GLY A 75 -8.19 6.12 -9.07
CA GLY A 75 -7.64 5.07 -9.95
C GLY A 75 -7.40 5.52 -11.38
N VAL A 76 -8.17 6.51 -11.86
CA VAL A 76 -8.01 7.11 -13.20
C VAL A 76 -6.91 8.16 -13.27
N LYS A 77 -6.43 8.66 -12.12
CA LYS A 77 -5.38 9.67 -11.99
C LYS A 77 -4.38 9.34 -10.88
N PRO A 78 -3.70 8.22 -10.98
CA PRO A 78 -2.82 7.78 -9.89
C PRO A 78 -1.68 8.78 -9.58
N GLY A 79 -1.37 9.70 -10.49
CA GLY A 79 -0.39 10.76 -10.25
C GLY A 79 -0.83 11.82 -9.24
N ASP A 80 -2.13 11.93 -8.97
CA ASP A 80 -2.72 12.91 -8.06
C ASP A 80 -2.95 12.33 -6.64
N ALA A 81 -2.61 11.06 -6.40
CA ALA A 81 -2.76 10.42 -5.11
C ALA A 81 -2.01 11.14 -3.99
N GLU A 82 -2.64 11.27 -2.82
CA GLU A 82 -2.06 11.90 -1.63
C GLU A 82 -2.20 10.99 -0.39
N TYR A 83 -1.13 10.93 0.42
CA TYR A 83 -1.11 10.21 1.68
C TYR A 83 -0.45 11.03 2.78
N LEU A 84 -1.23 11.38 3.78
CA LEU A 84 -0.76 12.05 4.99
C LEU A 84 -1.04 11.15 6.20
N ASN A 85 -0.05 10.94 7.05
CA ASN A 85 -0.22 10.31 8.35
C ASN A 85 0.62 11.07 9.39
N GLU A 86 0.00 11.98 10.13
CA GLU A 86 0.68 12.81 11.13
C GLU A 86 1.13 12.03 12.36
N PHE A 87 0.56 10.84 12.63
CA PHE A 87 1.03 9.98 13.72
C PHE A 87 2.39 9.36 13.41
N GLN A 88 2.70 9.15 12.12
CA GLN A 88 3.95 8.56 11.63
C GLN A 88 4.85 9.59 10.94
N GLU A 89 4.45 10.87 10.90
CA GLU A 89 5.17 11.96 10.22
C GLU A 89 5.38 11.69 8.70
N VAL A 90 4.39 11.05 8.06
CA VAL A 90 4.39 10.74 6.63
C VAL A 90 3.57 11.80 5.88
N ASN A 91 4.11 12.30 4.77
CA ASN A 91 3.39 13.15 3.82
C ASN A 91 3.94 12.85 2.41
N GLN A 92 3.15 12.19 1.59
CA GLN A 92 3.57 11.68 0.28
C GLN A 92 2.53 12.00 -0.78
N LYS A 93 2.99 12.06 -2.05
CA LYS A 93 2.15 12.31 -3.21
C LYS A 93 2.53 11.40 -4.38
N GLY A 94 1.57 11.19 -5.27
CA GLY A 94 1.75 10.41 -6.49
C GLY A 94 2.17 8.96 -6.20
N ASN A 95 3.18 8.46 -6.90
CA ASN A 95 3.60 7.07 -6.79
C ASN A 95 4.10 6.67 -5.39
N GLU A 96 4.70 7.59 -4.64
CA GLU A 96 5.13 7.32 -3.26
C GLU A 96 3.91 7.11 -2.34
N ALA A 97 2.88 7.95 -2.49
CA ALA A 97 1.63 7.79 -1.77
C ALA A 97 0.98 6.44 -2.10
N ILE A 98 0.85 6.08 -3.38
CA ILE A 98 0.28 4.80 -3.82
C ILE A 98 1.03 3.62 -3.22
N ASN A 99 2.37 3.64 -3.24
CA ASN A 99 3.19 2.57 -2.67
C ASN A 99 2.94 2.39 -1.16
N SER A 100 2.69 3.47 -0.44
CA SER A 100 2.40 3.44 1.00
C SER A 100 0.97 3.00 1.31
N MET A 101 0.00 3.34 0.47
CA MET A 101 -1.41 2.96 0.62
C MET A 101 -1.68 1.52 0.16
N HIS A 102 -0.91 1.01 -0.80
CA HIS A 102 -1.11 -0.32 -1.39
C HIS A 102 -1.26 -1.45 -0.36
N PRO A 103 -0.40 -1.60 0.67
CA PRO A 103 -0.58 -2.62 1.68
C PRO A 103 -1.89 -2.49 2.45
N MET A 104 -2.33 -1.25 2.75
CA MET A 104 -3.62 -1.00 3.38
C MET A 104 -4.76 -1.52 2.53
N PHE A 105 -4.83 -1.13 1.27
CA PHE A 105 -5.92 -1.50 0.36
C PHE A 105 -6.08 -3.00 0.20
N ILE A 106 -4.96 -3.76 0.14
CA ILE A 106 -5.02 -5.22 0.03
C ILE A 106 -5.35 -5.92 1.35
N GLU A 107 -5.16 -5.27 2.50
CA GLU A 107 -5.44 -5.87 3.80
C GLU A 107 -6.85 -5.56 4.31
N ILE A 108 -7.31 -4.31 4.16
CA ILE A 108 -8.66 -3.93 4.63
C ILE A 108 -9.78 -4.63 3.86
N LEU A 109 -9.55 -5.01 2.59
CA LEU A 109 -10.51 -5.75 1.74
C LEU A 109 -11.93 -5.19 1.85
N ILE A 110 -12.10 -3.90 1.55
CA ILE A 110 -13.40 -3.24 1.47
C ILE A 110 -14.02 -3.52 0.10
N ASP A 111 -15.29 -3.91 0.08
CA ASP A 111 -16.08 -4.14 -1.14
C ASP A 111 -17.48 -3.51 -1.02
N SER A 112 -18.27 -3.55 -2.09
CA SER A 112 -19.61 -2.96 -2.16
C SER A 112 -20.65 -3.59 -1.19
N LYS A 113 -20.28 -4.63 -0.43
CA LYS A 113 -21.12 -5.26 0.61
C LYS A 113 -20.62 -4.95 2.01
N THR A 114 -19.48 -4.29 2.14
CA THR A 114 -18.92 -3.90 3.43
C THR A 114 -19.82 -2.86 4.08
N THR A 115 -20.20 -3.09 5.32
CA THR A 115 -21.00 -2.12 6.09
C THR A 115 -20.12 -0.99 6.62
N GLN A 116 -20.73 0.16 6.96
CA GLN A 116 -20.04 1.30 7.56
C GLN A 116 -19.23 0.87 8.80
N GLU A 117 -19.86 0.15 9.73
CA GLU A 117 -19.20 -0.36 10.95
C GLU A 117 -17.98 -1.24 10.62
N GLN A 118 -18.12 -2.15 9.65
CA GLN A 118 -17.02 -3.02 9.23
C GLN A 118 -15.88 -2.23 8.57
N ALA A 119 -16.19 -1.19 7.80
CA ALA A 119 -15.18 -0.35 7.18
C ALA A 119 -14.39 0.43 8.25
N ILE A 120 -15.09 1.05 9.20
CA ILE A 120 -14.48 1.75 10.33
C ILE A 120 -13.54 0.82 11.10
N ASP A 121 -14.04 -0.35 11.53
CA ASP A 121 -13.27 -1.31 12.32
C ASP A 121 -11.99 -1.74 11.61
N LYS A 122 -12.07 -2.09 10.32
CA LYS A 122 -10.91 -2.52 9.52
C LYS A 122 -9.88 -1.41 9.36
N ILE A 123 -10.33 -0.19 9.09
CA ILE A 123 -9.43 0.96 8.89
C ILE A 123 -8.78 1.36 10.21
N LEU A 124 -9.53 1.44 11.30
CA LEU A 124 -8.96 1.75 12.62
C LEU A 124 -7.95 0.67 13.05
N GLN A 125 -8.26 -0.60 12.82
CA GLN A 125 -7.35 -1.71 13.11
C GLN A 125 -6.05 -1.60 12.31
N TRP A 126 -6.12 -1.22 11.01
CA TRP A 126 -4.95 -0.99 10.18
C TRP A 126 -4.03 0.10 10.75
N TYR A 127 -4.61 1.22 11.17
CA TYR A 127 -3.85 2.33 11.74
C TYR A 127 -3.48 2.16 13.22
N GLY A 128 -3.98 1.11 13.88
CA GLY A 128 -3.76 0.88 15.31
C GLY A 128 -4.43 1.94 16.19
N LEU A 129 -5.57 2.46 15.76
CA LEU A 129 -6.39 3.42 16.49
C LEU A 129 -7.54 2.70 17.21
N ASP A 130 -7.76 3.03 18.47
CA ASP A 130 -8.87 2.47 19.25
C ASP A 130 -10.18 3.28 19.09
N ASP A 131 -10.09 4.56 18.71
CA ASP A 131 -11.20 5.48 18.48
C ASP A 131 -10.76 6.66 17.57
N TYR A 132 -11.67 7.62 17.35
CA TYR A 132 -11.50 8.81 16.52
C TYR A 132 -12.38 9.97 17.05
N ASP A 133 -12.03 11.20 16.67
CA ASP A 133 -12.87 12.40 16.88
C ASP A 133 -13.74 12.66 15.62
N GLU A 134 -13.17 12.43 14.44
CA GLU A 134 -13.85 12.54 13.14
C GLU A 134 -13.39 11.39 12.23
N PHE A 135 -14.33 10.76 11.55
CA PHE A 135 -14.09 9.73 10.55
C PHE A 135 -14.95 10.01 9.33
N ASP A 136 -14.30 10.35 8.22
CA ASP A 136 -14.91 10.64 6.94
C ASP A 136 -14.34 9.67 5.91
N LEU A 137 -15.19 8.95 5.20
CA LEU A 137 -14.81 7.98 4.17
C LEU A 137 -15.78 8.02 3.01
N ASP A 138 -15.25 8.28 1.82
CA ASP A 138 -15.95 8.13 0.56
C ASP A 138 -15.24 7.10 -0.33
N VAL A 139 -15.94 6.04 -0.71
CA VAL A 139 -15.44 5.00 -1.62
C VAL A 139 -16.40 4.83 -2.79
N THR A 140 -15.85 4.94 -4.01
CA THR A 140 -16.58 4.55 -5.24
C THR A 140 -16.03 3.22 -5.72
N PHE A 141 -16.89 2.19 -5.74
CA PHE A 141 -16.52 0.86 -6.21
C PHE A 141 -16.56 0.74 -7.73
N SER A 142 -15.88 -0.27 -8.28
CA SER A 142 -15.80 -0.52 -9.73
C SER A 142 -17.17 -0.84 -10.36
N ASP A 143 -18.18 -1.22 -9.56
CA ASP A 143 -19.57 -1.40 -9.98
C ASP A 143 -20.42 -0.13 -9.90
N ASN A 144 -19.80 1.03 -9.61
CA ASN A 144 -20.38 2.35 -9.39
C ASN A 144 -21.31 2.44 -8.15
N THR A 145 -21.23 1.52 -7.22
CA THR A 145 -21.80 1.71 -5.89
C THR A 145 -20.90 2.56 -5.03
N THR A 146 -21.43 3.23 -4.00
CA THR A 146 -20.67 4.05 -3.07
C THR A 146 -20.83 3.59 -1.63
N LEU A 147 -19.80 3.83 -0.83
CA LEU A 147 -19.82 3.74 0.62
C LEU A 147 -19.41 5.09 1.18
N GLU A 148 -20.33 5.75 1.88
CA GLU A 148 -20.12 7.08 2.45
C GLU A 148 -20.30 7.00 3.97
N ILE A 149 -19.34 7.55 4.73
CA ILE A 149 -19.35 7.61 6.19
C ILE A 149 -18.91 9.02 6.61
N ASP A 150 -19.70 9.71 7.40
CA ASP A 150 -19.35 10.99 8.05
C ASP A 150 -19.76 10.90 9.50
N GLU A 151 -18.80 10.65 10.39
CA GLU A 151 -19.02 10.52 11.82
C GLU A 151 -18.13 11.48 12.63
N LYS A 152 -18.72 12.13 13.63
CA LYS A 152 -18.07 13.02 14.59
C LYS A 152 -18.52 12.69 16.00
N LYS A 153 -17.56 12.66 16.93
CA LYS A 153 -17.80 12.37 18.37
C LYS A 153 -17.59 13.60 19.22
#